data_3d80ba6b3c9fcebaf797815f3f8df9ce
#
_entry.id   3d80ba6b3c9fcebaf797815f3f8df9ce
#
_cell.length_a   1.000
_cell.length_b   1.000
_cell.length_c   1.000
_cell.angle_alpha   90.00
_cell.angle_beta   90.00
_cell.angle_gamma   90.00
#
_symmetry.space_group_name_H-M   'P 1'
#
loop_
_entity.id
_entity.type
_entity.pdbx_description
1 polymer ?
#
loop_
_entity_poly.entity_id
_entity_poly.type
_entity_poly.pdbx_seq_one_letter_code
_entity_poly.pdbx_strand_id
1 'polypeptide(L)'
;MDKFMIKKLLPXIFFLFLFSCSSENENKTSEIELSGEKVKIMNPSTGIDTAGGKISPTIRYKLPDDEIYVTYPENNPTIILFVAHWCPYCQEEIPEVIKWIEEDGVLEKGLSVLLVVTSTDSSKPNYPPKDWLYNEKWQYPVIYDDSNNSIANYFGVQYFPSWVFTEGDKSIAMTYAGKISKEELSKLXNXFXVLFXR
;
A
#
# COMPACT_ATOMS: atom_id res chain seq x y z
N MET A 1 -18.17 22.47 87.98
CA MET A 1 -19.17 21.76 87.11
C MET A 1 -18.75 22.03 85.69
N ASP A 2 -17.83 21.24 85.19
CA ASP A 2 -17.21 21.47 83.87
C ASP A 2 -17.61 20.37 82.92
N LYS A 3 -18.26 20.74 81.83
CA LYS A 3 -18.59 19.82 80.75
C LYS A 3 -17.40 19.68 79.82
N PHE A 4 -16.81 18.49 79.81
CA PHE A 4 -15.81 18.07 78.86
C PHE A 4 -16.44 17.85 77.51
N MET A 5 -16.11 18.63 76.50
CA MET A 5 -16.49 18.41 75.13
C MET A 5 -15.37 17.65 74.43
N ILE A 6 -15.69 16.38 74.07
CA ILE A 6 -14.79 15.51 73.32
C ILE A 6 -14.98 15.85 71.82
N LYS A 7 -13.96 16.50 71.25
CA LYS A 7 -13.88 16.68 69.78
C LYS A 7 -13.50 15.36 69.13
N LYS A 8 -14.44 14.77 68.40
CA LYS A 8 -14.15 13.63 67.56
C LYS A 8 -13.34 14.07 66.32
N LEU A 9 -12.10 13.65 66.26
CA LEU A 9 -11.26 13.79 65.06
C LEU A 9 -11.66 12.76 64.03
N LEU A 10 -12.24 13.18 62.93
CA LEU A 10 -12.46 12.32 61.76
C LEU A 10 -11.17 12.20 60.96
N PRO A 11 -10.64 11.04 60.68
CA PRO A 11 -9.47 10.93 59.78
C PRO A 11 -9.92 11.02 58.29
N UNK A 12 -9.60 11.97 57.48
CA UNK A 12 -9.77 12.13 56.39
C UNK A 12 -9.13 11.27 55.73
N ILE A 13 -9.64 10.40 55.17
CA ILE A 13 -9.16 9.45 54.19
C ILE A 13 -8.84 10.20 52.89
N PHE A 14 -7.58 10.43 52.69
CA PHE A 14 -7.05 11.06 51.47
C PHE A 14 -7.05 9.98 50.36
N PHE A 15 -8.09 10.03 49.51
CA PHE A 15 -8.17 9.15 48.34
C PHE A 15 -7.16 9.67 47.31
N LEU A 16 -5.99 9.07 47.27
CA LEU A 16 -5.00 9.27 46.22
C LEU A 16 -5.54 8.64 44.93
N PHE A 17 -6.18 9.44 44.07
CA PHE A 17 -6.46 9.05 42.70
C PHE A 17 -5.12 8.96 41.94
N LEU A 18 -4.59 7.77 41.86
CA LEU A 18 -3.50 7.48 40.93
C LEU A 18 -4.10 7.54 39.52
N PHE A 19 -3.99 8.67 38.86
CA PHE A 19 -4.19 8.77 37.42
C PHE A 19 -3.07 7.95 36.78
N SER A 20 -3.39 6.70 36.52
CA SER A 20 -2.57 5.89 35.63
C SER A 20 -2.79 6.45 34.23
N CYS A 21 -1.90 7.32 33.80
CA CYS A 21 -1.78 7.67 32.38
C CYS A 21 -1.20 6.44 31.69
N SER A 22 -2.07 5.53 31.26
CA SER A 22 -1.67 4.57 30.26
C SER A 22 -1.53 5.37 28.97
N SER A 23 -0.32 5.63 28.54
CA SER A 23 -0.05 6.02 27.17
C SER A 23 -0.43 4.81 26.30
N GLU A 24 -1.65 4.79 25.82
CA GLU A 24 -2.01 3.92 24.71
C GLU A 24 -1.20 4.40 23.52
N ASN A 25 -0.05 3.80 23.33
CA ASN A 25 0.62 3.77 22.04
C ASN A 25 -0.26 2.89 21.15
N GLU A 26 -1.34 3.48 20.65
CA GLU A 26 -2.07 2.87 19.55
C GLU A 26 -1.10 2.83 18.37
N ASN A 27 -0.49 1.67 18.21
CA ASN A 27 0.13 1.30 16.96
C ASN A 27 -1.04 1.21 15.98
N LYS A 28 -1.35 2.33 15.35
CA LYS A 28 -2.43 2.44 14.35
C LYS A 28 -1.99 1.65 13.12
N THR A 29 -2.20 0.34 13.19
CA THR A 29 -1.98 -0.55 12.05
C THR A 29 -2.98 -0.17 10.97
N SER A 30 -2.47 0.07 9.78
CA SER A 30 -3.29 0.28 8.60
C SER A 30 -4.22 -0.94 8.42
N GLU A 31 -5.50 -0.67 8.29
CA GLU A 31 -6.48 -1.73 8.09
C GLU A 31 -6.58 -2.04 6.59
N ILE A 32 -6.31 -3.29 6.25
CA ILE A 32 -6.34 -3.79 4.86
C ILE A 32 -7.50 -4.77 4.75
N GLU A 33 -8.42 -4.51 3.84
CA GLU A 33 -9.50 -5.42 3.49
C GLU A 33 -9.31 -5.88 2.04
N LEU A 34 -9.34 -7.18 1.81
CA LEU A 34 -9.17 -7.77 0.48
C LEU A 34 -10.44 -8.51 0.09
N SER A 35 -10.87 -8.37 -1.16
CA SER A 35 -12.05 -9.06 -1.65
C SER A 35 -11.91 -9.40 -3.14
N GLY A 36 -12.79 -10.28 -3.62
CA GLY A 36 -12.71 -10.83 -4.97
C GLY A 36 -11.97 -12.15 -5.02
N GLU A 37 -11.74 -12.69 -6.20
CA GLU A 37 -10.98 -13.93 -6.38
C GLU A 37 -9.49 -13.65 -6.38
N LYS A 38 -8.72 -14.53 -5.75
CA LYS A 38 -7.25 -14.48 -5.83
C LYS A 38 -6.81 -14.69 -7.28
N VAL A 39 -5.80 -13.95 -7.68
CA VAL A 39 -5.20 -14.10 -9.01
C VAL A 39 -3.76 -14.58 -8.88
N LYS A 40 -3.11 -14.78 -9.98
CA LYS A 40 -1.71 -15.19 -10.00
C LYS A 40 -1.02 -14.41 -11.12
N ILE A 41 -0.15 -13.47 -10.72
CA ILE A 41 0.65 -12.68 -11.66
C ILE A 41 1.52 -13.61 -12.52
N MET A 42 1.75 -13.23 -13.75
CA MET A 42 2.57 -13.95 -14.71
C MET A 42 3.86 -14.49 -14.08
N ASN A 43 4.11 -15.77 -14.32
CA ASN A 43 5.38 -16.36 -13.92
C ASN A 43 6.40 -16.12 -15.05
N PRO A 44 7.49 -15.40 -14.79
CA PRO A 44 8.47 -15.07 -15.85
C PRO A 44 9.17 -16.30 -16.43
N SER A 45 9.22 -17.42 -15.70
CA SER A 45 9.83 -18.65 -16.20
C SER A 45 9.00 -19.32 -17.30
N THR A 46 7.69 -19.12 -17.30
CA THR A 46 6.78 -19.72 -18.30
C THR A 46 6.25 -18.69 -19.30
N GLY A 47 6.27 -17.42 -18.95
CA GLY A 47 5.66 -16.34 -19.73
C GLY A 47 4.13 -16.40 -19.79
N ILE A 48 3.50 -17.27 -18.99
CA ILE A 48 2.04 -17.45 -19.03
C ILE A 48 1.38 -16.52 -18.04
N ASP A 49 0.51 -15.64 -18.53
CA ASP A 49 -0.36 -14.80 -17.70
C ASP A 49 -1.73 -15.47 -17.56
N THR A 50 -2.04 -15.95 -16.37
CA THR A 50 -3.33 -16.59 -16.08
C THR A 50 -4.32 -15.63 -15.43
N ALA A 51 -3.90 -14.39 -15.19
CA ALA A 51 -4.75 -13.36 -14.59
C ALA A 51 -5.47 -12.51 -15.63
N GLY A 52 -4.94 -12.41 -16.83
CA GLY A 52 -5.54 -11.61 -17.90
C GLY A 52 -6.99 -11.98 -18.16
N GLY A 53 -7.86 -11.00 -18.26
CA GLY A 53 -9.31 -11.13 -18.45
C GLY A 53 -10.10 -11.37 -17.16
N LYS A 54 -9.45 -11.63 -16.02
CA LYS A 54 -10.14 -11.78 -14.73
C LYS A 54 -10.41 -10.41 -14.12
N ILE A 55 -11.38 -10.35 -13.21
CA ILE A 55 -11.60 -9.15 -12.37
C ILE A 55 -10.48 -9.11 -11.33
N SER A 56 -9.86 -7.96 -11.21
CA SER A 56 -8.79 -7.74 -10.21
C SER A 56 -9.34 -7.87 -8.78
N PRO A 57 -8.58 -8.49 -7.88
CA PRO A 57 -8.89 -8.34 -6.46
C PRO A 57 -9.00 -6.86 -6.08
N THR A 58 -9.88 -6.59 -5.13
CA THR A 58 -10.05 -5.24 -4.60
C THR A 58 -9.26 -5.10 -3.30
N ILE A 59 -8.45 -4.06 -3.24
CA ILE A 59 -7.73 -3.64 -2.04
C ILE A 59 -8.49 -2.46 -1.46
N ARG A 60 -9.00 -2.58 -0.24
CA ARG A 60 -9.57 -1.47 0.51
C ARG A 60 -8.62 -1.19 1.68
N TYR A 61 -8.11 0.01 1.74
CA TYR A 61 -7.03 0.39 2.65
C TYR A 61 -7.45 1.60 3.45
N LYS A 62 -7.37 1.50 4.77
CA LYS A 62 -7.66 2.62 5.66
C LYS A 62 -6.40 3.47 5.85
N LEU A 63 -6.50 4.75 5.55
CA LEU A 63 -5.38 5.67 5.73
C LEU A 63 -5.07 5.82 7.22
N PRO A 64 -3.78 5.80 7.63
CA PRO A 64 -3.41 5.74 9.05
C PRO A 64 -3.93 6.89 9.92
N ASP A 65 -4.02 8.08 9.35
CA ASP A 65 -4.40 9.29 10.09
C ASP A 65 -5.83 9.77 9.80
N ASP A 66 -6.59 8.99 9.04
CA ASP A 66 -7.95 9.33 8.62
C ASP A 66 -8.93 8.18 8.84
N GLU A 67 -10.21 8.52 8.93
CA GLU A 67 -11.28 7.53 8.87
C GLU A 67 -11.65 7.16 7.42
N ILE A 68 -10.79 7.56 6.49
CA ILE A 68 -11.01 7.41 5.05
C ILE A 68 -10.43 6.09 4.56
N TYR A 69 -11.22 5.37 3.79
CA TYR A 69 -10.77 4.20 3.04
C TYR A 69 -10.55 4.58 1.59
N VAL A 70 -9.43 4.18 1.05
CA VAL A 70 -9.19 4.21 -0.40
C VAL A 70 -9.36 2.79 -0.95
N THR A 71 -9.81 2.69 -2.19
CA THR A 71 -10.12 1.40 -2.82
C THR A 71 -9.45 1.31 -4.18
N TYR A 72 -8.72 0.21 -4.40
CA TYR A 72 -8.03 -0.06 -5.67
C TYR A 72 -8.40 -1.44 -6.19
N PRO A 73 -8.47 -1.67 -7.52
CA PRO A 73 -8.36 -0.60 -8.52
C PRO A 73 -9.56 0.35 -8.49
N GLU A 74 -9.34 1.55 -8.95
CA GLU A 74 -10.37 2.57 -9.07
C GLU A 74 -11.29 2.27 -10.28
N ASN A 75 -12.21 3.18 -10.60
CA ASN A 75 -13.10 3.05 -11.77
C ASN A 75 -12.47 3.65 -13.04
N ASN A 76 -11.15 3.70 -13.08
CA ASN A 76 -10.34 4.10 -14.24
C ASN A 76 -9.21 3.09 -14.38
N PRO A 77 -8.56 3.03 -15.53
CA PRO A 77 -7.43 2.11 -15.70
C PRO A 77 -6.39 2.34 -14.61
N THR A 78 -6.05 1.28 -13.89
CA THR A 78 -5.16 1.36 -12.72
C THR A 78 -3.95 0.44 -12.93
N ILE A 79 -2.79 0.97 -12.63
CA ILE A 79 -1.53 0.22 -12.63
C ILE A 79 -1.13 -0.01 -11.19
N ILE A 80 -1.01 -1.27 -10.79
CA ILE A 80 -0.56 -1.65 -9.45
C ILE A 80 0.84 -2.23 -9.59
N LEU A 81 1.81 -1.58 -8.95
CA LEU A 81 3.22 -2.00 -8.95
C LEU A 81 3.60 -2.56 -7.58
N PHE A 82 4.02 -3.80 -7.53
CA PHE A 82 4.49 -4.47 -6.31
C PHE A 82 6.01 -4.42 -6.25
N VAL A 83 6.53 -3.91 -5.14
CA VAL A 83 7.98 -3.77 -4.90
C VAL A 83 8.37 -4.25 -3.51
N ALA A 84 9.65 -4.63 -3.37
CA ALA A 84 10.29 -4.83 -2.08
C ALA A 84 11.46 -3.84 -1.96
N HIS A 85 11.57 -3.15 -0.82
CA HIS A 85 12.56 -2.07 -0.61
C HIS A 85 14.01 -2.55 -0.78
N TRP A 86 14.24 -3.84 -0.51
CA TRP A 86 15.56 -4.46 -0.58
C TRP A 86 15.89 -5.04 -1.97
N CYS A 87 14.92 -5.07 -2.88
CA CYS A 87 15.10 -5.67 -4.21
C CYS A 87 15.88 -4.70 -5.12
N PRO A 88 17.07 -5.07 -5.63
CA PRO A 88 17.84 -4.17 -6.50
C PRO A 88 17.08 -3.73 -7.76
N TYR A 89 16.34 -4.63 -8.37
CA TYR A 89 15.55 -4.31 -9.57
C TYR A 89 14.43 -3.29 -9.26
N CYS A 90 13.86 -3.34 -8.06
CA CYS A 90 12.86 -2.35 -7.63
C CYS A 90 13.51 -0.98 -7.42
N GLN A 91 14.72 -0.96 -6.85
CA GLN A 91 15.47 0.27 -6.64
C GLN A 91 15.81 0.97 -7.97
N GLU A 92 16.11 0.18 -9.01
CA GLU A 92 16.32 0.71 -10.36
C GLU A 92 15.02 1.13 -11.04
N GLU A 93 13.91 0.43 -10.75
CA GLU A 93 12.60 0.66 -11.37
C GLU A 93 11.94 1.95 -10.91
N ILE A 94 11.97 2.24 -9.59
CA ILE A 94 11.23 3.38 -9.01
C ILE A 94 11.57 4.72 -9.69
N PRO A 95 12.86 5.10 -9.88
CA PRO A 95 13.16 6.36 -10.57
C PRO A 95 12.66 6.41 -12.02
N GLU A 96 12.68 5.29 -12.72
CA GLU A 96 12.20 5.22 -14.11
C GLU A 96 10.67 5.34 -14.19
N VAL A 97 9.97 4.75 -13.22
CA VAL A 97 8.50 4.88 -13.09
C VAL A 97 8.13 6.34 -12.80
N ILE A 98 8.85 7.02 -11.89
CA ILE A 98 8.61 8.44 -11.59
C ILE A 98 8.74 9.28 -12.88
N LYS A 99 9.86 9.11 -13.60
CA LYS A 99 10.08 9.80 -14.88
C LYS A 99 8.96 9.53 -15.86
N TRP A 100 8.54 8.28 -15.98
CA TRP A 100 7.45 7.89 -16.89
C TRP A 100 6.14 8.57 -16.51
N ILE A 101 5.78 8.57 -15.22
CA ILE A 101 4.55 9.22 -14.76
C ILE A 101 4.56 10.71 -15.13
N GLU A 102 5.69 11.39 -14.85
CA GLU A 102 5.83 12.84 -15.06
C GLU A 102 5.94 13.21 -16.56
N GLU A 103 6.85 12.56 -17.28
CA GLU A 103 7.15 12.96 -18.65
C GLU A 103 6.07 12.54 -19.65
N ASP A 104 5.40 11.43 -19.40
CA ASP A 104 4.34 10.93 -20.27
C ASP A 104 2.94 11.43 -19.86
N GLY A 105 2.81 12.14 -18.73
CA GLY A 105 1.53 12.66 -18.27
C GLY A 105 0.53 11.53 -17.93
N VAL A 106 0.97 10.51 -17.23
CA VAL A 106 0.18 9.29 -16.99
C VAL A 106 -1.13 9.60 -16.25
N LEU A 107 -1.04 10.42 -15.21
CA LEU A 107 -2.20 10.79 -14.40
C LEU A 107 -3.15 11.71 -15.16
N GLU A 108 -2.62 12.63 -15.96
CA GLU A 108 -3.39 13.54 -16.81
C GLU A 108 -4.14 12.79 -17.91
N LYS A 109 -3.63 11.63 -18.32
CA LYS A 109 -4.31 10.72 -19.26
C LYS A 109 -5.38 9.86 -18.59
N GLY A 110 -5.61 10.04 -17.29
CA GLY A 110 -6.68 9.37 -16.57
C GLY A 110 -6.32 7.97 -16.04
N LEU A 111 -5.04 7.64 -16.00
CA LEU A 111 -4.60 6.38 -15.38
C LEU A 111 -4.28 6.63 -13.90
N SER A 112 -4.61 5.67 -13.05
CA SER A 112 -4.18 5.65 -11.66
C SER A 112 -2.93 4.78 -11.51
N VAL A 113 -2.04 5.17 -10.61
CA VAL A 113 -0.86 4.37 -10.26
C VAL A 113 -0.87 4.13 -8.76
N LEU A 114 -0.77 2.88 -8.37
CA LEU A 114 -0.66 2.46 -6.97
C LEU A 114 0.63 1.68 -6.77
N LEU A 115 1.43 2.10 -5.81
CA LEU A 115 2.58 1.31 -5.37
C LEU A 115 2.19 0.46 -4.16
N VAL A 116 2.48 -0.83 -4.19
CA VAL A 116 2.35 -1.72 -3.04
C VAL A 116 3.73 -2.16 -2.61
N VAL A 117 4.15 -1.71 -1.43
CA VAL A 117 5.41 -2.13 -0.83
C VAL A 117 5.13 -3.36 0.04
N THR A 118 5.74 -4.47 -0.30
CA THR A 118 5.50 -5.76 0.36
C THR A 118 6.81 -6.44 0.72
N SER A 119 6.75 -7.57 1.39
CA SER A 119 7.92 -8.36 1.82
C SER A 119 8.95 -7.51 2.58
N THR A 120 8.44 -6.68 3.47
CA THR A 120 9.26 -5.76 4.28
C THR A 120 10.11 -6.56 5.27
N ASP A 121 11.41 -6.25 5.32
CA ASP A 121 12.38 -6.93 6.18
C ASP A 121 13.33 -5.89 6.79
N SER A 122 13.24 -5.71 8.11
CA SER A 122 14.04 -4.71 8.83
C SER A 122 15.54 -4.97 8.82
N SER A 123 15.97 -6.19 8.46
CA SER A 123 17.40 -6.54 8.35
C SER A 123 18.01 -6.20 6.99
N LYS A 124 17.18 -5.78 6.02
CA LYS A 124 17.60 -5.54 4.64
C LYS A 124 17.85 -4.05 4.36
N PRO A 125 18.60 -3.73 3.28
CA PRO A 125 18.82 -2.33 2.87
C PRO A 125 17.52 -1.56 2.64
N ASN A 126 17.61 -0.23 2.76
CA ASN A 126 16.50 0.70 2.50
C ASN A 126 15.31 0.54 3.45
N TYR A 127 15.55 0.03 4.64
CA TYR A 127 14.56 0.02 5.71
C TYR A 127 14.67 1.30 6.55
N PRO A 128 13.57 1.91 6.96
CA PRO A 128 12.19 1.55 6.63
C PRO A 128 11.80 1.99 5.19
N PRO A 129 10.90 1.25 4.55
CA PRO A 129 10.52 1.54 3.14
C PRO A 129 10.02 2.96 2.91
N LYS A 130 9.38 3.57 3.90
CA LYS A 130 8.90 4.96 3.82
C LYS A 130 10.06 5.93 3.55
N ASP A 131 11.18 5.76 4.26
CA ASP A 131 12.35 6.63 4.10
C ASP A 131 13.02 6.42 2.73
N TRP A 132 13.05 5.16 2.28
CA TRP A 132 13.53 4.85 0.93
C TRP A 132 12.71 5.59 -0.13
N LEU A 133 11.38 5.45 -0.10
CA LEU A 133 10.50 6.11 -1.07
C LEU A 133 10.59 7.64 -0.99
N TYR A 134 10.74 8.19 0.22
CA TYR A 134 10.97 9.63 0.41
C TYR A 134 12.25 10.08 -0.29
N ASN A 135 13.33 9.31 -0.16
CA ASN A 135 14.62 9.61 -0.79
C ASN A 135 14.54 9.48 -2.33
N GLU A 136 13.73 8.54 -2.83
CA GLU A 136 13.45 8.38 -4.27
C GLU A 136 12.48 9.45 -4.80
N LYS A 137 11.89 10.28 -3.93
CA LYS A 137 10.91 11.32 -4.26
C LYS A 137 9.59 10.76 -4.80
N TRP A 138 9.19 9.58 -4.32
CA TRP A 138 7.89 9.01 -4.68
C TRP A 138 6.78 9.86 -4.05
N GLN A 139 5.87 10.42 -4.88
CA GLN A 139 4.81 11.33 -4.45
C GLN A 139 3.40 10.79 -4.76
N TYR A 140 3.31 9.56 -5.21
CA TYR A 140 2.07 8.94 -5.68
C TYR A 140 1.51 8.00 -4.61
N PRO A 141 0.26 7.51 -4.77
CA PRO A 141 -0.32 6.61 -3.78
C PRO A 141 0.57 5.40 -3.49
N VAL A 142 0.69 5.09 -2.19
CA VAL A 142 1.44 3.93 -1.72
C VAL A 142 0.68 3.21 -0.60
N ILE A 143 0.66 1.89 -0.66
CA ILE A 143 0.15 1.02 0.40
C ILE A 143 1.33 0.17 0.89
N TYR A 144 1.48 0.09 2.20
CA TYR A 144 2.44 -0.81 2.82
C TYR A 144 1.67 -2.08 3.23
N ASP A 145 2.07 -3.20 2.63
CA ASP A 145 1.46 -4.51 2.91
C ASP A 145 1.71 -4.90 4.37
N ASP A 146 0.88 -5.77 4.89
CA ASP A 146 1.02 -6.24 6.26
C ASP A 146 2.18 -7.26 6.40
N SER A 147 2.47 -7.62 7.65
CA SER A 147 3.55 -8.57 7.96
C SER A 147 3.34 -9.98 7.36
N ASN A 148 2.13 -10.29 6.95
CA ASN A 148 1.80 -11.56 6.29
C ASN A 148 1.86 -11.45 4.76
N ASN A 149 2.18 -10.28 4.22
CA ASN A 149 2.18 -10.00 2.79
C ASN A 149 0.81 -10.32 2.16
N SER A 150 -0.25 -9.92 2.84
CA SER A 150 -1.63 -10.32 2.48
C SER A 150 -2.02 -9.85 1.08
N ILE A 151 -1.67 -8.61 0.71
CA ILE A 151 -1.96 -8.08 -0.63
C ILE A 151 -1.16 -8.87 -1.68
N ALA A 152 0.15 -9.01 -1.49
CA ALA A 152 1.01 -9.73 -2.43
C ALA A 152 0.53 -11.18 -2.61
N ASN A 153 0.17 -11.84 -1.50
CA ASN A 153 -0.36 -13.22 -1.55
C ASN A 153 -1.69 -13.31 -2.28
N TYR A 154 -2.53 -12.29 -2.17
CA TYR A 154 -3.84 -12.24 -2.83
C TYR A 154 -3.69 -12.12 -4.35
N PHE A 155 -2.66 -11.37 -4.77
CA PHE A 155 -2.31 -11.19 -6.19
C PHE A 155 -1.35 -12.27 -6.72
N GLY A 156 -0.88 -13.19 -5.87
CA GLY A 156 0.04 -14.26 -6.26
C GLY A 156 1.42 -13.75 -6.69
N VAL A 157 1.88 -12.67 -6.07
CA VAL A 157 3.20 -12.08 -6.33
C VAL A 157 4.30 -13.01 -5.84
N GLN A 158 5.23 -13.36 -6.71
CA GLN A 158 6.37 -14.24 -6.38
C GLN A 158 7.72 -13.60 -6.75
N TYR A 159 7.70 -12.57 -7.54
CA TYR A 159 8.89 -11.90 -8.11
C TYR A 159 8.75 -10.40 -7.96
N PHE A 160 9.87 -9.68 -7.95
CA PHE A 160 9.88 -8.21 -7.84
C PHE A 160 10.78 -7.59 -8.89
N PRO A 161 10.36 -6.46 -9.48
CA PRO A 161 9.03 -5.86 -9.36
C PRO A 161 7.97 -6.70 -10.08
N SER A 162 6.69 -6.51 -9.71
CA SER A 162 5.56 -7.15 -10.41
C SER A 162 4.46 -6.12 -10.66
N TRP A 163 3.75 -6.29 -11.77
CA TRP A 163 2.82 -5.31 -12.30
C TRP A 163 1.47 -5.95 -12.57
N VAL A 164 0.41 -5.22 -12.27
CA VAL A 164 -0.96 -5.55 -12.69
C VAL A 164 -1.51 -4.30 -13.38
N PHE A 165 -1.99 -4.48 -14.60
CA PHE A 165 -2.60 -3.44 -15.41
C PHE A 165 -4.09 -3.75 -15.50
N THR A 166 -4.95 -2.86 -14.98
CA THR A 166 -6.41 -3.05 -15.02
C THR A 166 -7.07 -2.01 -15.92
N GLU A 167 -8.19 -2.39 -16.49
CA GLU A 167 -9.09 -1.51 -17.23
C GLU A 167 -10.03 -0.77 -16.27
N GLY A 168 -10.81 0.17 -16.77
CA GLY A 168 -11.76 0.94 -15.97
C GLY A 168 -12.89 0.10 -15.37
N ASP A 169 -13.19 -1.06 -15.94
CA ASP A 169 -14.15 -2.03 -15.40
C ASP A 169 -13.52 -2.99 -14.38
N LYS A 170 -12.24 -2.75 -14.04
CA LYS A 170 -11.42 -3.54 -13.11
C LYS A 170 -10.99 -4.90 -13.65
N SER A 171 -11.26 -5.21 -14.91
CA SER A 171 -10.67 -6.41 -15.51
C SER A 171 -9.16 -6.24 -15.66
N ILE A 172 -8.42 -7.31 -15.46
CA ILE A 172 -6.96 -7.32 -15.62
C ILE A 172 -6.65 -7.42 -17.12
N ALA A 173 -6.07 -6.37 -17.67
CA ALA A 173 -5.61 -6.37 -19.05
C ALA A 173 -4.39 -7.26 -19.21
N MET A 174 -3.44 -7.17 -18.27
CA MET A 174 -2.25 -8.01 -18.27
C MET A 174 -1.55 -7.96 -16.90
N THR A 175 -0.72 -8.94 -16.65
CA THR A 175 0.24 -8.89 -15.53
C THR A 175 1.65 -9.10 -16.06
N TYR A 176 2.64 -8.66 -15.31
CA TYR A 176 4.04 -8.82 -15.70
C TYR A 176 4.91 -8.95 -14.44
N ALA A 177 5.97 -9.73 -14.52
CA ALA A 177 6.95 -9.84 -13.44
C ALA A 177 8.34 -9.57 -14.00
N GLY A 178 8.97 -8.53 -13.48
CA GLY A 178 10.26 -8.01 -13.92
C GLY A 178 10.23 -6.51 -14.16
N LYS A 179 11.39 -5.96 -14.50
CA LYS A 179 11.52 -4.54 -14.87
C LYS A 179 10.88 -4.27 -16.23
N ILE A 180 10.26 -3.12 -16.35
CA ILE A 180 9.74 -2.62 -17.64
C ILE A 180 10.45 -1.28 -17.90
N SER A 181 11.14 -1.16 -19.01
CA SER A 181 11.82 0.08 -19.35
C SER A 181 10.83 1.23 -19.55
N LYS A 182 11.28 2.48 -19.33
CA LYS A 182 10.45 3.67 -19.57
C LYS A 182 9.85 3.66 -20.98
N GLU A 183 10.62 3.26 -21.99
CA GLU A 183 10.14 3.19 -23.38
C GLU A 183 9.01 2.17 -23.54
N GLU A 184 9.09 1.03 -22.87
CA GLU A 184 8.03 0.01 -22.88
C GLU A 184 6.80 0.49 -22.11
N LEU A 185 6.98 1.12 -20.95
CA LEU A 185 5.90 1.75 -20.19
C LEU A 185 5.18 2.81 -21.06
N SER A 186 5.93 3.64 -21.78
CA SER A 186 5.37 4.65 -22.70
C SER A 186 4.55 4.00 -23.82
N LYS A 187 5.00 2.90 -24.37
CA LYS A 187 4.24 2.13 -25.38
C LYS A 187 2.96 1.53 -24.77
N LEU A 188 3.06 0.95 -23.62
CA LEU A 188 1.90 0.44 -22.89
C LEU A 188 0.88 1.55 -22.57
N UNK A 189 1.29 2.64 -22.09
CA UNK A 189 0.50 3.70 -21.84
C UNK A 189 -0.21 4.10 -22.98
N ASN A 190 0.42 4.23 -24.12
CA ASN A 190 -0.25 4.58 -25.36
C ASN A 190 -1.27 3.50 -25.83
N UNK A 191 -0.87 2.55 -25.52
CA UNK A 191 -1.73 1.52 -25.83
C UNK A 191 -2.98 1.62 -25.06
N PHE A 192 -2.90 1.56 -23.84
CA PHE A 192 -4.07 1.74 -23.00
C PHE A 192 -4.95 2.95 -23.38
N UNK A 193 -4.25 4.00 -23.56
CA UNK A 193 -4.88 5.17 -23.95
C UNK A 193 -5.67 5.03 -25.14
N VAL A 194 -5.34 4.29 -26.17
CA VAL A 194 -6.10 4.07 -27.39
C VAL A 194 -7.25 3.07 -27.21
N LEU A 195 -7.06 2.07 -26.45
CA LEU A 195 -8.03 0.98 -26.24
C LEU A 195 -9.12 1.37 -25.22
N PHE A 196 -8.80 2.07 -24.20
CA PHE A 196 -9.64 2.26 -23.02
C PHE A 196 -10.05 3.72 -22.66
N UNK A 197 -9.51 4.64 -23.26
CA UNK A 197 -9.85 5.94 -23.20
C UNK A 197 -10.86 6.36 -24.15
N ARG A 198 -11.87 5.48 -24.54
CA ARG A 198 -12.98 5.80 -25.43
C ARG A 198 -14.28 6.04 -24.66
#